data_5a46d3d7799def52ab3d5081e0bd3e72
#
_entry.id   5a46d3d7799def52ab3d5081e0bd3e72
#
_cell.length_a   1.000
_cell.length_b   1.000
_cell.length_c   1.000
_cell.angle_alpha   90.00
_cell.angle_beta   90.00
_cell.angle_gamma   90.00
#
_symmetry.space_group_name_H-M   'P 1'
#
loop_
_entity.id
_entity.type
_entity.pdbx_description
1 polymer ?
#
loop_
_entity_poly.entity_id
_entity_poly.type
_entity_poly.pdbx_seq_one_letter_code
_entity_poly.pdbx_strand_id
1 'polypeptide(L)'
;MSNSSLATYTLISPNKNSPRNHKIDTISIHCFVGQVTAKRGCEVFQPSSKQASCNYVVGYDGSIGLCVEEKDRSWCTSSSSNDHRAITIE
;
A
#
# COMPACT_ATOMS: atom_id res chain seq x y z
N MET A 1 -10.97 -11.67 -1.87
CA MET A 1 -9.63 -11.42 -1.31
C MET A 1 -9.76 -10.69 0.00
N SER A 2 -9.17 -11.20 1.06
CA SER A 2 -9.26 -10.63 2.39
C SER A 2 -7.99 -9.84 2.72
N ASN A 3 -8.15 -8.72 3.43
CA ASN A 3 -7.00 -7.97 3.93
C ASN A 3 -6.39 -8.68 5.14
N SER A 4 -5.14 -8.37 5.44
CA SER A 4 -4.43 -8.98 6.57
C SER A 4 -5.02 -8.52 7.91
N SER A 5 -5.22 -9.47 8.81
CA SER A 5 -5.64 -9.18 10.19
C SER A 5 -4.52 -8.56 11.02
N LEU A 6 -3.29 -8.55 10.51
CA LEU A 6 -2.16 -7.92 11.21
C LEU A 6 -2.19 -6.40 11.11
N ALA A 7 -2.94 -5.84 10.16
CA ALA A 7 -3.08 -4.40 10.06
C ALA A 7 -4.01 -3.89 11.16
N THR A 8 -3.50 -2.99 11.98
CA THR A 8 -4.24 -2.41 13.12
C THR A 8 -4.67 -0.97 12.88
N TYR A 9 -4.29 -0.40 11.75
CA TYR A 9 -4.65 0.95 11.34
C TYR A 9 -5.05 0.94 9.87
N THR A 10 -6.10 1.65 9.53
CA THR A 10 -6.58 1.72 8.14
C THR A 10 -6.86 3.16 7.76
N LEU A 11 -6.28 3.59 6.65
CA LEU A 11 -6.55 4.90 6.06
C LEU A 11 -6.37 4.75 4.55
N ILE A 12 -7.49 4.57 3.85
CA ILE A 12 -7.46 4.23 2.43
C ILE A 12 -7.10 5.43 1.57
N SER A 13 -6.07 5.27 0.74
CA SER A 13 -5.62 6.28 -0.21
C SER A 13 -6.52 6.32 -1.43
N PRO A 14 -6.77 7.50 -2.02
CA PRO A 14 -7.45 7.60 -3.31
C PRO A 14 -6.56 7.19 -4.49
N ASN A 15 -5.25 7.04 -4.27
CA ASN A 15 -4.29 6.74 -5.33
C ASN A 15 -4.27 5.24 -5.62
N LYS A 16 -5.31 4.75 -6.28
CA LYS A 16 -5.48 3.32 -6.55
C LYS A 16 -6.31 3.08 -7.80
N ASN A 17 -6.24 1.87 -8.31
CA ASN A 17 -7.19 1.37 -9.31
C ASN A 17 -8.01 0.25 -8.68
N SER A 18 -9.31 0.28 -8.84
CA SER A 18 -10.23 -0.69 -8.24
C SER A 18 -11.13 -1.31 -9.31
N PRO A 19 -11.18 -2.64 -9.41
CA PRO A 19 -10.29 -3.59 -8.76
C PRO A 19 -8.96 -3.74 -9.53
N ARG A 20 -8.01 -4.49 -8.95
CA ARG A 20 -6.82 -4.90 -9.72
C ARG A 20 -7.24 -5.82 -10.85
N ASN A 21 -6.46 -5.86 -11.93
CA ASN A 21 -6.80 -6.65 -13.11
C ASN A 21 -6.03 -7.97 -13.23
N HIS A 22 -5.32 -8.36 -12.18
CA HIS A 22 -4.49 -9.55 -12.20
C HIS A 22 -4.57 -10.27 -10.85
N LYS A 23 -4.43 -11.59 -10.89
CA LYS A 23 -4.28 -12.41 -9.69
C LYS A 23 -3.00 -12.00 -8.95
N ILE A 24 -3.06 -11.95 -7.62
CA ILE A 24 -1.89 -11.65 -6.80
C ILE A 24 -0.95 -12.86 -6.82
N ASP A 25 0.27 -12.65 -7.27
CA ASP A 25 1.30 -13.69 -7.33
C ASP A 25 2.68 -13.16 -6.95
N THR A 26 2.78 -11.93 -6.48
CA THR A 26 4.05 -11.25 -6.21
C THR A 26 3.93 -10.41 -4.95
N ILE A 27 5.03 -10.25 -4.25
CA ILE A 27 5.17 -9.28 -3.15
C ILE A 27 6.29 -8.33 -3.53
N SER A 28 6.01 -7.02 -3.48
CA SER A 28 7.01 -5.99 -3.77
C SER A 28 7.24 -5.15 -2.52
N ILE A 29 8.50 -5.02 -2.13
CA ILE A 29 8.90 -4.31 -0.91
C ILE A 29 9.68 -3.06 -1.28
N HIS A 30 9.24 -1.93 -0.77
CA HIS A 30 9.91 -0.63 -0.90
C HIS A 30 10.27 -0.11 0.49
N CYS A 31 11.06 0.96 0.55
CA CYS A 31 11.43 1.62 1.79
C CYS A 31 11.09 3.09 1.73
N PHE A 32 10.57 3.63 2.84
CA PHE A 32 10.50 5.07 3.01
C PHE A 32 11.89 5.67 3.17
N VAL A 33 12.03 6.92 2.77
CA VAL A 33 13.20 7.72 3.15
C VAL A 33 12.92 8.25 4.56
N GLY A 34 13.61 7.69 5.56
CA GLY A 34 13.41 8.03 6.95
C GLY A 34 12.49 7.04 7.68
N GLN A 35 12.29 7.28 8.97
CA GLN A 35 11.50 6.41 9.82
C GLN A 35 10.10 6.98 10.01
N VAL A 36 9.07 6.17 9.74
CA VAL A 36 7.68 6.57 9.91
C VAL A 36 6.90 5.49 10.65
N THR A 37 5.85 5.90 11.36
CA THR A 37 4.86 4.97 11.88
C THR A 37 3.92 4.57 10.76
N ALA A 38 3.16 3.48 10.94
CA ALA A 38 2.17 3.07 9.95
C ALA A 38 1.16 4.19 9.70
N LYS A 39 0.71 4.85 10.77
CA LYS A 39 -0.24 5.97 10.64
C LYS A 39 0.33 7.07 9.76
N ARG A 40 1.56 7.52 10.03
CA ARG A 40 2.18 8.59 9.25
C ARG A 40 2.41 8.17 7.81
N GLY A 41 2.84 6.92 7.59
CA GLY A 41 3.02 6.39 6.24
C GLY A 41 1.73 6.40 5.44
N CYS A 42 0.63 5.98 6.05
CA CYS A 42 -0.68 6.03 5.38
C CYS A 42 -1.10 7.48 5.09
N GLU A 43 -0.85 8.40 6.01
CA GLU A 43 -1.17 9.82 5.81
C GLU A 43 -0.42 10.43 4.62
N VAL A 44 0.82 10.01 4.39
CA VAL A 44 1.62 10.50 3.27
C VAL A 44 0.96 10.21 1.92
N PHE A 45 0.22 9.10 1.83
CA PHE A 45 -0.42 8.68 0.59
C PHE A 45 -1.86 9.18 0.42
N GLN A 46 -2.37 10.00 1.35
CA GLN A 46 -3.74 10.52 1.26
C GLN A 46 -3.93 11.57 0.17
N PRO A 47 -3.05 12.57 -0.02
CA PRO A 47 -3.27 13.57 -1.06
C PRO A 47 -3.27 12.94 -2.45
N SER A 48 -4.30 13.24 -3.25
CA SER A 48 -4.36 12.75 -4.64
C SER A 48 -3.17 13.25 -5.46
N SER A 49 -2.64 14.41 -5.12
CA SER A 49 -1.46 14.98 -5.77
C SER A 49 -0.19 14.16 -5.55
N LYS A 50 -0.17 13.31 -4.54
CA LYS A 50 1.00 12.45 -4.26
C LYS A 50 1.24 11.43 -5.37
N GLN A 51 0.18 10.96 -6.04
CA GLN A 51 0.25 10.00 -7.14
C GLN A 51 1.02 8.72 -6.78
N ALA A 52 0.94 8.31 -5.52
CA ALA A 52 1.62 7.12 -5.01
C ALA A 52 0.83 6.53 -3.85
N SER A 53 0.98 5.23 -3.65
CA SER A 53 0.40 4.50 -2.53
C SER A 53 1.03 3.12 -2.43
N CYS A 54 0.63 2.36 -1.40
CA CYS A 54 0.99 0.95 -1.24
C CYS A 54 -0.18 0.23 -0.59
N ASN A 55 -0.18 -1.09 -0.64
CA ASN A 55 -1.19 -1.86 0.06
C ASN A 55 -1.00 -1.74 1.58
N TYR A 56 0.21 -1.97 2.05
CA TYR A 56 0.52 -1.92 3.49
C TYR A 56 1.72 -1.05 3.78
N VAL A 57 1.67 -0.36 4.93
CA VAL A 57 2.82 0.34 5.49
C VAL A 57 3.26 -0.42 6.75
N VAL A 58 4.54 -0.74 6.83
CA VAL A 58 5.14 -1.30 8.04
C VAL A 58 5.97 -0.20 8.68
N GLY A 59 5.54 0.26 9.85
CA GLY A 59 6.21 1.33 10.58
C GLY A 59 7.49 0.86 11.26
N TYR A 60 8.39 1.81 11.52
CA TYR A 60 9.65 1.50 12.21
C TYR A 60 9.41 0.96 13.63
N ASP A 61 8.24 1.24 14.21
CA ASP A 61 7.83 0.78 15.54
C ASP A 61 7.11 -0.58 15.50
N GLY A 62 7.05 -1.22 14.34
CA GLY A 62 6.36 -2.51 14.15
C GLY A 62 4.88 -2.39 13.87
N SER A 63 4.33 -1.17 13.80
CA SER A 63 2.91 -0.98 13.44
C SER A 63 2.68 -1.32 11.98
N ILE A 64 1.47 -1.79 11.65
CA ILE A 64 1.09 -2.16 10.28
C ILE A 64 -0.21 -1.44 9.94
N GLY A 65 -0.18 -0.71 8.82
CA GLY A 65 -1.33 0.03 8.31
C GLY A 65 -1.77 -0.46 6.94
N LEU A 66 -3.07 -0.41 6.69
CA LEU A 66 -3.66 -0.72 5.40
C LEU A 66 -3.96 0.59 4.68
N CYS A 67 -3.30 0.80 3.54
CA CYS A 67 -3.48 2.01 2.73
C CYS A 67 -4.29 1.77 1.47
N VAL A 68 -4.18 0.59 0.87
CA VAL A 68 -4.97 0.16 -0.28
C VAL A 68 -5.35 -1.28 -0.04
N GLU A 69 -6.63 -1.58 -0.15
CA GLU A 69 -7.11 -2.95 0.05
C GLU A 69 -6.48 -3.91 -0.96
N GLU A 70 -6.32 -5.16 -0.57
CA GLU A 70 -5.66 -6.17 -1.43
C GLU A 70 -6.41 -6.41 -2.74
N LYS A 71 -7.73 -6.21 -2.75
CA LYS A 71 -8.52 -6.33 -3.98
C LYS A 71 -8.22 -5.25 -5.01
N ASP A 72 -7.54 -4.19 -4.62
CA ASP A 72 -7.25 -3.03 -5.45
C ASP A 72 -5.76 -2.93 -5.76
N ARG A 73 -5.44 -2.26 -6.86
CA ARG A 73 -4.06 -1.97 -7.25
C ARG A 73 -3.58 -0.70 -6.57
N SER A 74 -2.44 -0.77 -5.89
CA SER A 74 -1.73 0.41 -5.39
C SER A 74 -0.86 1.03 -6.50
N TRP A 75 -0.36 2.24 -6.26
CA TRP A 75 0.59 2.93 -7.15
C TRP A 75 1.94 3.00 -6.45
N CYS A 76 2.65 1.88 -6.38
CA CYS A 76 3.86 1.75 -5.56
C CYS A 76 5.14 1.71 -6.38
N THR A 77 5.18 0.93 -7.46
CA THR A 77 6.44 0.60 -8.12
C THR A 77 6.67 1.34 -9.43
N SER A 78 5.78 2.24 -9.82
CA SER A 78 5.78 2.92 -11.12
C SER A 78 5.62 1.95 -12.30
N SER A 79 5.36 0.68 -12.03
CA SER A 79 5.07 -0.33 -13.03
C SER A 79 3.63 -0.81 -12.85
N SER A 80 2.78 -0.45 -13.79
CA SER A 80 1.36 -0.84 -13.75
C SER A 80 1.19 -2.35 -13.70
N SER A 81 1.92 -3.07 -14.54
CA SER A 81 1.83 -4.53 -14.58
C SER A 81 2.27 -5.18 -13.28
N ASN A 82 3.35 -4.68 -12.67
CA ASN A 82 3.79 -5.19 -11.37
C ASN A 82 2.78 -4.89 -10.28
N ASP A 83 2.27 -3.64 -10.22
CA ASP A 83 1.35 -3.24 -9.17
C ASP A 83 0.02 -3.99 -9.23
N HIS A 84 -0.43 -4.37 -10.42
CA HIS A 84 -1.65 -5.16 -10.56
C HIS A 84 -1.50 -6.59 -10.02
N ARG A 85 -0.30 -7.15 -10.01
CA ARG A 85 -0.08 -8.53 -9.57
C ARG A 85 0.54 -8.64 -8.19
N ALA A 86 0.94 -7.55 -7.57
CA ALA A 86 1.70 -7.55 -6.32
C ALA A 86 0.91 -7.02 -5.14
N ILE A 87 1.16 -7.62 -3.97
CA ILE A 87 0.94 -6.94 -2.70
C ILE A 87 2.17 -6.06 -2.49
N THR A 88 1.96 -4.77 -2.35
CA THR A 88 3.04 -3.79 -2.21
C THR A 88 3.15 -3.33 -0.77
N ILE A 89 4.38 -3.26 -0.27
CA ILE A 89 4.67 -2.93 1.13
C ILE A 89 5.74 -1.83 1.16
N GLU A 90 5.46 -0.78 1.92
CA GLU A 90 6.43 0.27 2.24
C GLU A 90 6.93 0.17 3.66
#